data_def5093f012e4b4ef69896ba2f9854ab
#
_entry.id   def5093f012e4b4ef69896ba2f9854ab
#
_cell.length_a   1.000
_cell.length_b   1.000
_cell.length_c   1.000
_cell.angle_alpha   90.00
_cell.angle_beta   90.00
_cell.angle_gamma   90.00
#
_symmetry.space_group_name_H-M   'P 1'
#
loop_
_entity.id
_entity.type
_entity.pdbx_description
1 polymer ?
#
loop_
_entity_poly.entity_id
_entity_poly.type
_entity_poly.pdbx_seq_one_letter_code
_entity_poly.pdbx_strand_id
1 'polypeptide(L)'
;MQPIARTLSNKDITALGDYFSRIKIPFKPSTRPMPVAEIARGHQLATVGDWREGAPACISCHGPELEGVAPEIPALAGQSPDYLLTRLQTFKTASGGSLSVMVMSHASNGLSDADIQAITGYIAHLKPGERLQRTRPPQDASYRFTTQSPDHFVPPPESAIPGGPDGDMIWRGLQIFDDTQHTASRYVGNSLNCSNCHINQGRRANSAPMWAAYVAYPKYRSKNHKVNTIEERIQGCFRFSMNGSPPPVDSSEMKALVTYFHWLATGLPVGITPKGAGYPKLPAPAQPANIQRGASVYASDCAMCHADDGNGRVSNGTQVFPPLWGPHSFNWGAGMQGISTAAGFIRANMPFGAGATLTEQQAWDVAAYVVSHERPQDPRFTGSVEATRKKFHAHNSYYGQVINGHLLGAPSKPHE
;
A
#
# COMPACT_ATOMS: atom_id res chain seq x y z
N MET A 1 5.05 32.68 -10.50
CA MET A 1 5.14 32.31 -9.08
C MET A 1 6.57 32.05 -8.59
N GLN A 2 7.39 31.19 -9.25
CA GLN A 2 8.77 30.93 -8.80
C GLN A 2 9.64 32.19 -8.57
N PRO A 3 9.66 33.22 -9.44
CA PRO A 3 10.45 34.42 -9.18
C PRO A 3 10.03 35.16 -7.91
N ILE A 4 8.71 35.22 -7.64
CA ILE A 4 8.17 35.87 -6.45
C ILE A 4 8.50 35.07 -5.18
N ALA A 5 8.29 33.75 -5.23
CA ALA A 5 8.54 32.88 -4.07
C ALA A 5 10.02 32.89 -3.63
N ARG A 6 10.98 33.07 -4.57
CA ARG A 6 12.41 33.16 -4.26
C ARG A 6 12.81 34.40 -3.50
N THR A 7 11.99 35.45 -3.48
CA THR A 7 12.26 36.71 -2.76
C THR A 7 11.69 36.72 -1.35
N LEU A 8 10.87 35.73 -0.99
CA LEU A 8 10.24 35.63 0.32
C LEU A 8 11.20 34.99 1.33
N SER A 9 11.22 35.51 2.54
CA SER A 9 11.88 34.85 3.67
C SER A 9 11.06 33.64 4.14
N ASN A 10 11.71 32.71 4.85
CA ASN A 10 10.98 31.57 5.46
C ASN A 10 9.84 32.05 6.40
N LYS A 11 10.02 33.16 7.07
CA LYS A 11 8.99 33.78 7.92
C LYS A 11 7.78 34.24 7.09
N ASP A 12 8.03 34.87 5.96
CA ASP A 12 6.96 35.33 5.05
C ASP A 12 6.23 34.12 4.44
N ILE A 13 6.96 33.08 4.02
CA ILE A 13 6.38 31.84 3.50
C ILE A 13 5.45 31.18 4.54
N THR A 14 5.91 31.08 5.80
CA THR A 14 5.09 30.53 6.89
C THR A 14 3.85 31.40 7.13
N ALA A 15 4.03 32.72 7.23
CA ALA A 15 2.92 33.64 7.48
C ALA A 15 1.88 33.62 6.35
N LEU A 16 2.31 33.54 5.11
CA LEU A 16 1.41 33.41 3.94
C LEU A 16 0.70 32.05 3.94
N GLY A 17 1.42 30.96 4.28
CA GLY A 17 0.82 29.65 4.44
C GLY A 17 -0.28 29.65 5.48
N ASP A 18 -0.01 30.18 6.66
CA ASP A 18 -0.98 30.33 7.75
C ASP A 18 -2.18 31.20 7.35
N TYR A 19 -1.94 32.29 6.63
CA TYR A 19 -2.99 33.16 6.15
C TYR A 19 -3.91 32.44 5.17
N PHE A 20 -3.34 31.83 4.12
CA PHE A 20 -4.12 31.15 3.08
C PHE A 20 -4.82 29.89 3.61
N SER A 21 -4.26 29.17 4.58
CA SER A 21 -4.89 28.00 5.18
C SER A 21 -6.20 28.30 5.91
N ARG A 22 -6.39 29.57 6.35
CA ARG A 22 -7.60 30.04 7.04
C ARG A 22 -8.66 30.59 6.10
N ILE A 23 -8.33 30.81 4.83
CA ILE A 23 -9.29 31.34 3.86
C ILE A 23 -10.21 30.22 3.41
N LYS A 24 -11.50 30.36 3.75
CA LYS A 24 -12.54 29.49 3.21
C LYS A 24 -12.95 29.99 1.82
N ILE A 25 -12.41 29.39 0.79
CA ILE A 25 -12.86 29.66 -0.59
C ILE A 25 -14.17 28.90 -0.81
N PRO A 26 -15.26 29.59 -1.24
CA PRO A 26 -16.50 28.89 -1.55
C PRO A 26 -16.26 27.91 -2.71
N PHE A 27 -16.43 26.63 -2.42
CA PHE A 27 -16.34 25.60 -3.44
C PHE A 27 -17.55 25.68 -4.37
N LYS A 28 -17.30 25.71 -5.67
CA LYS A 28 -18.34 25.59 -6.69
C LYS A 28 -17.99 24.38 -7.56
N PRO A 29 -18.72 23.25 -7.43
CA PRO A 29 -18.55 22.12 -8.32
C PRO A 29 -18.70 22.57 -9.77
N SER A 30 -17.95 21.95 -10.66
CA SER A 30 -18.16 22.16 -12.10
C SER A 30 -19.59 21.74 -12.48
N THR A 31 -20.26 22.56 -13.23
CA THR A 31 -21.57 22.24 -13.81
C THR A 31 -21.47 21.84 -15.29
N ARG A 32 -20.25 21.74 -15.82
CA ARG A 32 -20.03 21.32 -17.21
C ARG A 32 -20.48 19.84 -17.35
N PRO A 33 -21.39 19.56 -18.30
CA PRO A 33 -21.79 18.18 -18.54
C PRO A 33 -20.60 17.30 -18.91
N MET A 34 -20.54 16.10 -18.34
CA MET A 34 -19.57 15.07 -18.70
C MET A 34 -20.28 13.84 -19.27
N PRO A 35 -19.72 13.19 -20.31
CA PRO A 35 -20.20 11.91 -20.78
C PRO A 35 -20.12 10.86 -19.65
N VAL A 36 -21.10 9.98 -19.57
CA VAL A 36 -21.19 8.94 -18.54
C VAL A 36 -19.91 8.06 -18.51
N ALA A 37 -19.37 7.76 -19.68
CA ALA A 37 -18.13 6.96 -19.80
C ALA A 37 -16.91 7.70 -19.20
N GLU A 38 -16.80 9.01 -19.35
CA GLU A 38 -15.72 9.79 -18.75
C GLU A 38 -15.87 9.89 -17.24
N ILE A 39 -17.10 10.03 -16.72
CA ILE A 39 -17.36 9.98 -15.27
C ILE A 39 -16.94 8.62 -14.71
N ALA A 40 -17.34 7.52 -15.35
CA ALA A 40 -16.97 6.17 -14.93
C ALA A 40 -15.45 5.96 -14.97
N ARG A 41 -14.76 6.43 -16.01
CA ARG A 41 -13.30 6.34 -16.13
C ARG A 41 -12.61 7.21 -15.08
N GLY A 42 -13.04 8.43 -14.86
CA GLY A 42 -12.51 9.31 -13.81
C GLY A 42 -12.68 8.71 -12.41
N HIS A 43 -13.84 8.16 -12.11
CA HIS A 43 -14.10 7.43 -10.85
C HIS A 43 -13.17 6.22 -10.70
N GLN A 44 -12.99 5.41 -11.75
CA GLN A 44 -12.08 4.27 -11.74
C GLN A 44 -10.64 4.71 -11.45
N LEU A 45 -10.15 5.73 -12.13
CA LEU A 45 -8.79 6.26 -11.91
C LEU A 45 -8.63 6.80 -10.49
N ALA A 46 -9.64 7.48 -9.95
CA ALA A 46 -9.61 8.00 -8.60
C ALA A 46 -9.54 6.89 -7.54
N THR A 47 -10.33 5.81 -7.70
CA THR A 47 -10.56 4.79 -6.66
C THR A 47 -9.80 3.48 -6.85
N VAL A 48 -9.41 3.14 -8.08
CA VAL A 48 -8.73 1.87 -8.45
C VAL A 48 -7.37 2.15 -9.10
N GLY A 49 -7.26 3.20 -9.90
CA GLY A 49 -6.10 3.49 -10.73
C GLY A 49 -6.09 2.68 -12.03
N ASP A 50 -4.96 2.73 -12.73
CA ASP A 50 -4.63 1.85 -13.85
C ASP A 50 -3.23 1.26 -13.66
N TRP A 51 -3.15 0.17 -12.94
CA TRP A 51 -1.89 -0.48 -12.58
C TRP A 51 -1.17 -1.17 -13.75
N ARG A 52 -1.85 -1.40 -14.86
CA ARG A 52 -1.20 -1.91 -16.08
C ARG A 52 -0.28 -0.85 -16.68
N GLU A 53 -0.73 0.38 -16.61
CA GLU A 53 0.01 1.55 -17.07
C GLU A 53 0.84 2.22 -15.96
N GLY A 54 0.85 1.65 -14.74
CA GLY A 54 1.65 2.14 -13.63
C GLY A 54 1.03 3.29 -12.83
N ALA A 55 -0.25 3.63 -13.09
CA ALA A 55 -0.96 4.69 -12.39
C ALA A 55 -1.71 4.14 -11.15
N PRO A 56 -1.28 4.43 -9.91
CA PRO A 56 -2.03 4.08 -8.71
C PRO A 56 -3.30 4.92 -8.57
N ALA A 57 -4.25 4.45 -7.74
CA ALA A 57 -5.45 5.21 -7.42
C ALA A 57 -5.11 6.54 -6.74
N CYS A 58 -5.77 7.64 -7.12
CA CYS A 58 -5.51 8.97 -6.53
C CYS A 58 -5.76 8.99 -5.02
N ILE A 59 -6.83 8.28 -4.56
CA ILE A 59 -7.16 8.18 -3.13
C ILE A 59 -6.06 7.49 -2.31
N SER A 60 -5.19 6.68 -2.92
CA SER A 60 -4.11 5.99 -2.20
C SER A 60 -3.06 6.94 -1.60
N CYS A 61 -2.95 8.15 -2.15
CA CYS A 61 -2.03 9.18 -1.67
C CYS A 61 -2.77 10.43 -1.19
N HIS A 62 -3.81 10.87 -1.93
CA HIS A 62 -4.51 12.11 -1.65
C HIS A 62 -5.69 11.98 -0.66
N GLY A 63 -5.85 10.80 -0.05
CA GLY A 63 -6.91 10.50 0.91
C GLY A 63 -8.24 10.11 0.27
N PRO A 64 -9.13 9.42 1.02
CA PRO A 64 -10.35 8.84 0.48
C PRO A 64 -11.41 9.87 0.05
N GLU A 65 -11.28 11.13 0.46
CA GLU A 65 -12.09 12.26 0.05
C GLU A 65 -11.32 13.20 -0.89
N LEU A 66 -10.12 12.81 -1.32
CA LEU A 66 -9.15 13.64 -2.03
C LEU A 66 -8.83 14.93 -1.29
N GLU A 67 -8.89 14.89 0.01
CA GLU A 67 -8.68 15.99 0.96
C GLU A 67 -7.21 16.34 1.15
N GLY A 68 -6.31 15.50 0.64
CA GLY A 68 -4.87 15.61 0.86
C GLY A 68 -4.41 15.05 2.21
N VAL A 69 -3.10 15.02 2.39
CA VAL A 69 -2.43 14.56 3.62
C VAL A 69 -1.35 15.58 4.00
N ALA A 70 -1.67 16.43 4.95
CA ALA A 70 -0.76 17.49 5.39
C ALA A 70 0.55 16.93 5.97
N PRO A 71 1.67 17.66 5.83
CA PRO A 71 1.81 18.92 5.07
C PRO A 71 2.17 18.70 3.58
N GLU A 72 2.46 17.47 3.15
CA GLU A 72 3.20 17.18 1.94
C GLU A 72 2.30 16.93 0.71
N ILE A 73 1.10 16.38 0.91
CA ILE A 73 0.25 15.91 -0.17
C ILE A 73 -0.99 16.80 -0.28
N PRO A 74 -1.14 17.53 -1.40
CA PRO A 74 -2.22 18.51 -1.52
C PRO A 74 -3.59 17.87 -1.68
N ALA A 75 -4.63 18.60 -1.25
CA ALA A 75 -6.00 18.29 -1.60
C ALA A 75 -6.23 18.44 -3.11
N LEU A 76 -7.02 17.54 -3.68
CA LEU A 76 -7.46 17.60 -5.08
C LEU A 76 -8.93 18.03 -5.19
N ALA A 77 -9.80 17.57 -4.27
CA ALA A 77 -11.18 18.01 -4.24
C ALA A 77 -11.27 19.54 -4.08
N GLY A 78 -12.07 20.15 -4.93
CA GLY A 78 -12.21 21.61 -4.94
C GLY A 78 -11.20 22.38 -5.80
N GLN A 79 -10.23 21.72 -6.40
CA GLN A 79 -9.30 22.34 -7.35
C GLN A 79 -9.97 22.59 -8.71
N SER A 80 -9.53 23.64 -9.42
CA SER A 80 -10.04 23.88 -10.76
C SER A 80 -9.58 22.80 -11.75
N PRO A 81 -10.44 22.40 -12.70
CA PRO A 81 -10.08 21.38 -13.70
C PRO A 81 -8.87 21.80 -14.55
N ASP A 82 -8.77 23.07 -14.93
CA ASP A 82 -7.64 23.58 -15.73
C ASP A 82 -6.32 23.54 -14.96
N TYR A 83 -6.36 23.81 -13.65
CA TYR A 83 -5.19 23.67 -12.79
C TYR A 83 -4.74 22.21 -12.69
N LEU A 84 -5.67 21.29 -12.40
CA LEU A 84 -5.38 19.86 -12.32
C LEU A 84 -4.85 19.31 -13.64
N LEU A 85 -5.47 19.69 -14.77
CA LEU A 85 -5.03 19.33 -16.12
C LEU A 85 -3.59 19.77 -16.37
N THR A 86 -3.30 21.05 -16.14
CA THR A 86 -1.97 21.63 -16.34
C THR A 86 -0.95 20.96 -15.44
N ARG A 87 -1.29 20.66 -14.19
CA ARG A 87 -0.37 20.00 -13.24
C ARG A 87 -0.03 18.57 -13.65
N LEU A 88 -1.04 17.76 -14.03
CA LEU A 88 -0.80 16.38 -14.49
C LEU A 88 0.04 16.35 -15.77
N GLN A 89 -0.24 17.25 -16.74
CA GLN A 89 0.57 17.38 -17.95
C GLN A 89 2.02 17.81 -17.64
N THR A 90 2.20 18.74 -16.69
CA THR A 90 3.53 19.16 -16.24
C THR A 90 4.30 18.00 -15.60
N PHE A 91 3.66 17.21 -14.73
CA PHE A 91 4.29 16.03 -14.13
C PHE A 91 4.65 14.97 -15.18
N LYS A 92 3.82 14.77 -16.21
CA LYS A 92 4.09 13.82 -17.29
C LYS A 92 5.37 14.14 -18.07
N THR A 93 5.75 15.40 -18.13
CA THR A 93 6.96 15.86 -18.83
C THR A 93 8.13 16.16 -17.88
N ALA A 94 7.92 16.06 -16.56
CA ALA A 94 8.95 16.38 -15.58
C ALA A 94 10.07 15.32 -15.57
N SER A 95 11.31 15.77 -15.60
CA SER A 95 12.49 14.93 -15.41
C SER A 95 13.25 15.40 -14.17
N GLY A 96 13.41 14.51 -13.19
CA GLY A 96 14.08 14.81 -11.91
C GLY A 96 13.23 15.69 -10.97
N GLY A 97 13.81 16.07 -9.84
CA GLY A 97 13.14 16.90 -8.83
C GLY A 97 13.02 16.23 -7.46
N SER A 98 12.14 16.77 -6.61
CA SER A 98 11.86 16.20 -5.29
C SER A 98 11.13 14.87 -5.41
N LEU A 99 11.06 14.09 -4.31
CA LEU A 99 10.31 12.84 -4.23
C LEU A 99 8.85 13.00 -4.70
N SER A 100 8.19 14.10 -4.32
CA SER A 100 6.81 14.38 -4.75
C SER A 100 6.69 14.54 -6.26
N VAL A 101 7.65 15.22 -6.91
CA VAL A 101 7.69 15.35 -8.37
C VAL A 101 7.91 13.99 -9.02
N MET A 102 8.84 13.20 -8.51
CA MET A 102 9.15 11.87 -9.03
C MET A 102 7.92 10.93 -8.96
N VAL A 103 7.26 10.85 -7.80
CA VAL A 103 6.07 9.99 -7.60
C VAL A 103 4.93 10.43 -8.52
N MET A 104 4.65 11.74 -8.58
CA MET A 104 3.59 12.26 -9.46
C MET A 104 3.92 12.12 -10.95
N SER A 105 5.19 12.23 -11.33
CA SER A 105 5.65 11.98 -12.71
C SER A 105 5.37 10.52 -13.11
N HIS A 106 5.73 9.55 -12.27
CA HIS A 106 5.45 8.14 -12.55
C HIS A 106 3.95 7.87 -12.67
N ALA A 107 3.14 8.38 -11.73
CA ALA A 107 1.70 8.25 -11.78
C ALA A 107 1.07 8.87 -13.03
N SER A 108 1.55 10.06 -13.42
CA SER A 108 1.02 10.79 -14.60
C SER A 108 1.46 10.15 -15.92
N ASN A 109 2.65 9.55 -15.98
CA ASN A 109 3.13 8.85 -17.18
C ASN A 109 2.29 7.64 -17.53
N GLY A 110 1.65 7.00 -16.54
CA GLY A 110 0.69 5.91 -16.76
C GLY A 110 -0.69 6.36 -17.25
N LEU A 111 -0.92 7.66 -17.44
CA LEU A 111 -2.22 8.19 -17.89
C LEU A 111 -2.16 8.66 -19.35
N SER A 112 -3.13 8.26 -20.15
CA SER A 112 -3.37 8.88 -21.46
C SER A 112 -3.92 10.30 -21.30
N ASP A 113 -3.90 11.09 -22.37
CA ASP A 113 -4.50 12.44 -22.34
C ASP A 113 -6.02 12.38 -22.11
N ALA A 114 -6.69 11.34 -22.62
CA ALA A 114 -8.09 11.08 -22.32
C ALA A 114 -8.33 10.74 -20.83
N ASP A 115 -7.42 9.97 -20.21
CA ASP A 115 -7.48 9.69 -18.78
C ASP A 115 -7.29 10.95 -17.94
N ILE A 116 -6.34 11.81 -18.33
CA ILE A 116 -6.12 13.09 -17.65
C ILE A 116 -7.37 13.98 -17.75
N GLN A 117 -8.03 14.03 -18.90
CA GLN A 117 -9.29 14.76 -19.05
C GLN A 117 -10.41 14.16 -18.18
N ALA A 118 -10.57 12.85 -18.22
CA ALA A 118 -11.58 12.14 -17.44
C ALA A 118 -11.40 12.35 -15.92
N ILE A 119 -10.17 12.19 -15.39
CA ILE A 119 -9.91 12.35 -13.96
C ILE A 119 -10.04 13.79 -13.48
N THR A 120 -9.54 14.77 -14.24
CA THR A 120 -9.63 16.19 -13.87
C THR A 120 -11.07 16.70 -13.92
N GLY A 121 -11.83 16.30 -14.95
CA GLY A 121 -13.25 16.57 -15.04
C GLY A 121 -14.03 15.93 -13.88
N TYR A 122 -13.78 14.65 -13.58
CA TYR A 122 -14.41 13.94 -12.48
C TYR A 122 -14.17 14.64 -11.13
N ILE A 123 -12.91 14.94 -10.80
CA ILE A 123 -12.53 15.59 -9.53
C ILE A 123 -13.21 16.96 -9.40
N ALA A 124 -13.32 17.72 -10.49
CA ALA A 124 -13.96 19.05 -10.48
C ALA A 124 -15.46 19.01 -10.16
N HIS A 125 -16.12 17.85 -10.28
CA HIS A 125 -17.53 17.66 -9.92
C HIS A 125 -17.72 17.16 -8.48
N LEU A 126 -16.65 16.69 -7.82
CA LEU A 126 -16.72 16.21 -6.45
C LEU A 126 -16.90 17.34 -5.46
N LYS A 127 -17.71 17.11 -4.45
CA LYS A 127 -17.81 18.02 -3.31
C LYS A 127 -16.70 17.73 -2.31
N PRO A 128 -16.00 18.72 -1.75
CA PRO A 128 -15.10 18.51 -0.64
C PRO A 128 -15.81 17.77 0.52
N GLY A 129 -15.16 16.76 1.07
CA GLY A 129 -15.76 15.89 2.10
C GLY A 129 -16.58 14.73 1.54
N GLU A 130 -16.66 14.57 0.23
CA GLU A 130 -17.32 13.42 -0.40
C GLU A 130 -16.33 12.22 -0.42
N ARG A 131 -16.61 11.24 0.46
CA ARG A 131 -15.78 10.02 0.52
C ARG A 131 -15.99 9.17 -0.71
N LEU A 132 -14.93 8.97 -1.46
CA LEU A 132 -14.93 8.10 -2.62
C LEU A 132 -14.88 6.63 -2.19
N GLN A 133 -15.73 5.83 -2.79
CA GLN A 133 -15.78 4.40 -2.56
C GLN A 133 -15.55 3.66 -3.87
N ARG A 134 -14.81 2.58 -3.81
CA ARG A 134 -14.71 1.66 -4.92
C ARG A 134 -16.08 1.05 -5.17
N THR A 135 -16.56 1.16 -6.38
CA THR A 135 -17.79 0.52 -6.83
C THR A 135 -17.47 -0.68 -7.70
N ARG A 136 -18.30 -1.73 -7.59
CA ARG A 136 -18.19 -2.88 -8.49
C ARG A 136 -18.45 -2.41 -9.92
N PRO A 137 -17.50 -2.58 -10.85
CA PRO A 137 -17.74 -2.21 -12.23
C PRO A 137 -18.85 -3.06 -12.85
N PRO A 138 -19.55 -2.56 -13.87
CA PRO A 138 -20.46 -3.37 -14.68
C PRO A 138 -19.73 -4.63 -15.20
N GLN A 139 -20.43 -5.76 -15.20
CA GLN A 139 -19.87 -7.00 -15.70
C GLN A 139 -19.59 -6.89 -17.20
N ASP A 140 -18.36 -7.17 -17.58
CA ASP A 140 -17.98 -7.37 -18.99
C ASP A 140 -18.24 -8.83 -19.39
N ALA A 141 -19.43 -9.10 -19.91
CA ALA A 141 -19.81 -10.43 -20.40
C ALA A 141 -18.99 -10.88 -21.62
N SER A 142 -18.29 -9.97 -22.29
CA SER A 142 -17.42 -10.27 -23.41
C SER A 142 -16.00 -10.69 -23.00
N TYR A 143 -15.62 -10.46 -21.74
CA TYR A 143 -14.30 -10.81 -21.26
C TYR A 143 -13.99 -12.30 -21.50
N ARG A 144 -12.87 -12.53 -22.12
CA ARG A 144 -12.30 -13.88 -22.28
C ARG A 144 -10.97 -13.92 -21.59
N PHE A 145 -10.80 -14.92 -20.76
CA PHE A 145 -9.57 -15.11 -20.02
C PHE A 145 -8.40 -15.35 -20.99
N THR A 146 -7.40 -14.49 -20.93
CA THR A 146 -6.15 -14.65 -21.66
C THR A 146 -5.02 -14.81 -20.66
N THR A 147 -4.36 -15.98 -20.65
CA THR A 147 -3.36 -16.35 -19.65
C THR A 147 -2.04 -15.60 -19.73
N GLN A 148 -1.83 -14.68 -20.68
CA GLN A 148 -0.48 -14.34 -21.09
C GLN A 148 -0.13 -12.86 -21.03
N SER A 149 0.68 -12.53 -20.04
CA SER A 149 1.78 -11.58 -20.18
C SER A 149 3.07 -12.40 -20.34
N PRO A 150 4.03 -12.03 -21.20
CA PRO A 150 5.28 -12.78 -21.38
C PRO A 150 6.12 -12.82 -20.09
N ASP A 151 5.90 -11.89 -19.18
CA ASP A 151 6.71 -11.75 -17.97
C ASP A 151 6.10 -12.32 -16.70
N HIS A 152 4.77 -12.32 -16.55
CA HIS A 152 4.09 -12.84 -15.36
C HIS A 152 2.60 -13.06 -15.64
N PHE A 153 1.93 -13.80 -14.75
CA PHE A 153 0.49 -13.99 -14.81
C PHE A 153 -0.27 -12.69 -14.56
N VAL A 154 -1.33 -12.44 -15.34
CA VAL A 154 -2.24 -11.32 -15.17
C VAL A 154 -3.61 -11.86 -14.72
N PRO A 155 -4.06 -11.54 -13.49
CA PRO A 155 -5.36 -12.01 -12.99
C PRO A 155 -6.53 -11.33 -13.72
N PRO A 156 -7.73 -11.93 -13.71
CA PRO A 156 -8.93 -11.36 -14.34
C PRO A 156 -9.21 -9.93 -13.86
N PRO A 157 -9.62 -8.97 -14.70
CA PRO A 157 -10.00 -7.63 -14.28
C PRO A 157 -11.27 -7.67 -13.43
N GLU A 158 -11.53 -6.61 -12.64
CA GLU A 158 -12.72 -6.55 -11.78
C GLU A 158 -14.03 -6.62 -12.56
N SER A 159 -14.06 -6.11 -13.80
CA SER A 159 -15.20 -6.25 -14.71
C SER A 159 -15.52 -7.70 -15.10
N ALA A 160 -14.58 -8.64 -14.89
CA ALA A 160 -14.80 -10.05 -15.10
C ALA A 160 -15.41 -10.78 -13.89
N ILE A 161 -15.69 -10.09 -12.79
CA ILE A 161 -16.39 -10.67 -11.65
C ILE A 161 -17.81 -11.05 -12.09
N PRO A 162 -18.22 -12.33 -11.98
CA PRO A 162 -19.51 -12.78 -12.46
C PRO A 162 -20.68 -12.15 -11.67
N GLY A 163 -21.86 -12.10 -12.25
CA GLY A 163 -23.08 -11.75 -11.53
C GLY A 163 -23.47 -12.82 -10.51
N GLY A 164 -24.43 -12.48 -9.62
CA GLY A 164 -25.00 -13.40 -8.64
C GLY A 164 -24.11 -13.73 -7.43
N PRO A 165 -24.50 -14.75 -6.64
CA PRO A 165 -23.91 -15.03 -5.32
C PRO A 165 -22.39 -15.24 -5.33
N ASP A 166 -21.84 -15.91 -6.34
CA ASP A 166 -20.40 -16.14 -6.45
C ASP A 166 -19.64 -14.83 -6.64
N GLY A 167 -20.16 -13.96 -7.52
CA GLY A 167 -19.57 -12.66 -7.73
C GLY A 167 -19.70 -11.74 -6.51
N ASP A 168 -20.77 -11.84 -5.76
CA ASP A 168 -20.96 -11.09 -4.50
C ASP A 168 -19.95 -11.54 -3.44
N MET A 169 -19.65 -12.84 -3.38
CA MET A 169 -18.64 -13.39 -2.49
C MET A 169 -17.21 -12.94 -2.89
N ILE A 170 -16.90 -12.95 -4.18
CA ILE A 170 -15.63 -12.43 -4.72
C ILE A 170 -15.49 -10.95 -4.38
N TRP A 171 -16.53 -10.16 -4.64
CA TRP A 171 -16.53 -8.72 -4.34
C TRP A 171 -16.36 -8.45 -2.85
N ARG A 172 -17.05 -9.22 -2.00
CA ARG A 172 -16.89 -9.14 -0.53
C ARG A 172 -15.46 -9.43 -0.11
N GLY A 173 -14.81 -10.45 -0.70
CA GLY A 173 -13.40 -10.79 -0.44
C GLY A 173 -12.45 -9.66 -0.84
N LEU A 174 -12.69 -9.01 -1.98
CA LEU A 174 -11.94 -7.83 -2.42
C LEU A 174 -12.10 -6.68 -1.42
N GLN A 175 -13.32 -6.38 -0.98
CA GLN A 175 -13.58 -5.33 0.01
C GLN A 175 -12.85 -5.59 1.33
N ILE A 176 -12.89 -6.83 1.85
CA ILE A 176 -12.17 -7.21 3.07
C ILE A 176 -10.66 -7.02 2.87
N PHE A 177 -10.14 -7.40 1.72
CA PHE A 177 -8.71 -7.32 1.42
C PHE A 177 -8.22 -5.88 1.32
N ASP A 178 -9.00 -5.01 0.70
CA ASP A 178 -8.63 -3.62 0.43
C ASP A 178 -8.86 -2.69 1.63
N ASP A 179 -9.90 -2.96 2.40
CA ASP A 179 -10.30 -2.17 3.58
C ASP A 179 -10.53 -3.06 4.81
N THR A 180 -9.50 -3.83 5.18
CA THR A 180 -9.55 -4.82 6.26
C THR A 180 -9.89 -4.19 7.60
N GLN A 181 -9.37 -3.00 7.88
CA GLN A 181 -9.58 -2.26 9.13
C GLN A 181 -11.07 -2.03 9.42
N HIS A 182 -11.87 -1.72 8.41
CA HIS A 182 -13.28 -1.41 8.59
C HIS A 182 -14.17 -2.63 8.36
N THR A 183 -13.87 -3.45 7.35
CA THR A 183 -14.72 -4.56 6.92
C THR A 183 -14.52 -5.85 7.72
N ALA A 184 -13.37 -5.97 8.41
CA ALA A 184 -13.03 -7.09 9.29
C ALA A 184 -12.40 -6.61 10.62
N SER A 185 -12.83 -5.45 11.12
CA SER A 185 -12.26 -4.72 12.27
C SER A 185 -12.10 -5.56 13.52
N ARG A 186 -13.03 -6.48 13.80
CA ARG A 186 -12.97 -7.38 14.97
C ARG A 186 -11.78 -8.34 14.97
N TYR A 187 -11.11 -8.50 13.82
CA TYR A 187 -9.98 -9.41 13.67
C TYR A 187 -8.64 -8.68 13.54
N VAL A 188 -8.65 -7.34 13.49
CA VAL A 188 -7.48 -6.51 13.26
C VAL A 188 -7.10 -5.76 14.54
N GLY A 189 -5.82 -5.79 14.90
CA GLY A 189 -5.27 -5.13 16.10
C GLY A 189 -4.32 -3.97 15.78
N ASN A 190 -4.27 -3.52 14.52
CA ASN A 190 -3.43 -2.40 14.07
C ASN A 190 -4.11 -1.59 12.96
N SER A 191 -3.39 -0.62 12.37
CA SER A 191 -3.93 0.26 11.34
C SER A 191 -3.57 -0.19 9.90
N LEU A 192 -3.45 -1.50 9.66
CA LEU A 192 -3.06 -2.04 8.36
C LEU A 192 -4.23 -2.70 7.62
N ASN A 193 -4.15 -2.67 6.28
CA ASN A 193 -4.96 -3.45 5.36
C ASN A 193 -4.09 -4.52 4.67
N CYS A 194 -4.68 -5.59 4.15
CA CYS A 194 -3.93 -6.59 3.39
C CYS A 194 -3.24 -5.95 2.17
N SER A 195 -3.91 -5.01 1.51
CA SER A 195 -3.41 -4.26 0.36
C SER A 195 -2.18 -3.40 0.65
N ASN A 196 -1.86 -3.07 1.90
CA ASN A 196 -0.64 -2.33 2.25
C ASN A 196 0.65 -3.11 1.92
N CYS A 197 0.62 -4.44 2.02
CA CYS A 197 1.74 -5.31 1.69
C CYS A 197 1.56 -6.07 0.38
N HIS A 198 0.30 -6.31 -0.03
CA HIS A 198 -0.07 -7.03 -1.24
C HIS A 198 -0.67 -6.06 -2.26
N ILE A 199 0.20 -5.28 -2.88
CA ILE A 199 -0.15 -4.11 -3.71
C ILE A 199 -1.14 -4.47 -4.83
N ASN A 200 -1.95 -3.48 -5.22
CA ASN A 200 -3.00 -3.61 -6.22
C ASN A 200 -3.95 -4.75 -5.88
N GLN A 201 -4.50 -4.73 -4.67
CA GLN A 201 -5.46 -5.72 -4.15
C GLN A 201 -4.97 -7.18 -4.28
N GLY A 202 -3.66 -7.40 -4.12
CA GLY A 202 -3.05 -8.72 -4.28
C GLY A 202 -2.84 -9.15 -5.73
N ARG A 203 -2.94 -8.25 -6.68
CA ARG A 203 -2.80 -8.52 -8.13
C ARG A 203 -1.38 -8.35 -8.63
N ARG A 204 -0.61 -7.41 -8.03
CA ARG A 204 0.71 -7.01 -8.54
C ARG A 204 1.75 -8.10 -8.37
N ALA A 205 2.38 -8.53 -9.45
CA ALA A 205 3.54 -9.42 -9.42
C ALA A 205 4.67 -8.81 -8.56
N ASN A 206 5.48 -9.64 -7.93
CA ASN A 206 6.57 -9.23 -7.05
C ASN A 206 6.12 -8.47 -5.78
N SER A 207 4.82 -8.48 -5.50
CA SER A 207 4.20 -7.93 -4.29
C SER A 207 3.47 -9.00 -3.49
N ALA A 208 4.00 -10.21 -3.48
CA ALA A 208 3.39 -11.41 -2.90
C ALA A 208 1.93 -11.58 -3.32
N PRO A 209 1.64 -11.69 -4.64
CA PRO A 209 0.28 -11.66 -5.16
C PRO A 209 -0.56 -12.86 -4.72
N MET A 210 -1.88 -12.63 -4.56
CA MET A 210 -2.80 -13.64 -4.05
C MET A 210 -3.09 -14.76 -5.05
N TRP A 211 -3.03 -14.48 -6.36
CA TRP A 211 -3.12 -15.52 -7.38
C TRP A 211 -1.99 -16.56 -7.26
N ALA A 212 -0.78 -16.13 -6.94
CA ALA A 212 0.35 -17.05 -6.72
C ALA A 212 0.27 -17.73 -5.35
N ALA A 213 -0.22 -17.02 -4.33
CA ALA A 213 -0.42 -17.60 -3.01
C ALA A 213 -1.46 -18.71 -3.06
N TYR A 214 -2.61 -18.50 -3.72
CA TYR A 214 -3.68 -19.51 -3.80
C TYR A 214 -3.18 -20.84 -4.37
N VAL A 215 -2.52 -20.80 -5.53
CA VAL A 215 -2.07 -22.03 -6.20
C VAL A 215 -0.89 -22.73 -5.52
N ALA A 216 -0.17 -22.02 -4.62
CA ALA A 216 0.95 -22.59 -3.89
C ALA A 216 0.54 -23.41 -2.66
N TYR A 217 -0.71 -23.31 -2.19
CA TYR A 217 -1.20 -24.03 -1.02
C TYR A 217 -2.13 -25.20 -1.44
N PRO A 218 -2.17 -26.29 -0.64
CA PRO A 218 -1.44 -26.52 0.62
C PRO A 218 0.08 -26.63 0.43
N LYS A 219 0.86 -26.09 1.39
CA LYS A 219 2.33 -26.02 1.30
C LYS A 219 3.01 -26.26 2.63
N TYR A 220 4.10 -27.05 2.61
CA TYR A 220 4.97 -27.18 3.78
C TYR A 220 5.68 -25.86 4.08
N ARG A 221 5.69 -25.48 5.35
CA ARG A 221 6.34 -24.26 5.83
C ARG A 221 7.33 -24.57 6.96
N SER A 222 8.60 -24.24 6.74
CA SER A 222 9.66 -24.40 7.74
C SER A 222 9.42 -23.58 9.01
N LYS A 223 8.68 -22.46 8.91
CA LYS A 223 8.38 -21.57 10.05
C LYS A 223 7.59 -22.27 11.18
N ASN A 224 6.76 -23.26 10.86
CA ASN A 224 5.95 -24.02 11.84
C ASN A 224 6.01 -25.54 11.64
N HIS A 225 6.89 -26.00 10.75
CA HIS A 225 7.17 -27.42 10.49
C HIS A 225 5.94 -28.26 10.12
N LYS A 226 4.96 -27.66 9.41
CA LYS A 226 3.78 -28.39 8.94
C LYS A 226 3.33 -27.95 7.55
N VAL A 227 2.50 -28.78 6.91
CA VAL A 227 1.76 -28.41 5.73
C VAL A 227 0.62 -27.47 6.15
N ASN A 228 0.57 -26.27 5.59
CA ASN A 228 -0.48 -25.31 5.85
C ASN A 228 -1.46 -25.27 4.68
N THR A 229 -2.73 -25.01 4.97
CA THR A 229 -3.75 -24.62 3.98
C THR A 229 -3.68 -23.12 3.70
N ILE A 230 -4.42 -22.64 2.71
CA ILE A 230 -4.51 -21.20 2.42
C ILE A 230 -5.21 -20.45 3.56
N GLU A 231 -6.20 -21.04 4.20
CA GLU A 231 -6.90 -20.48 5.35
C GLU A 231 -5.96 -20.30 6.54
N GLU A 232 -5.16 -21.31 6.86
CA GLU A 232 -4.14 -21.21 7.92
C GLU A 232 -3.09 -20.14 7.59
N ARG A 233 -2.78 -19.95 6.29
CA ARG A 233 -1.88 -18.87 5.88
C ARG A 233 -2.53 -17.49 6.08
N ILE A 234 -3.80 -17.33 5.75
CA ILE A 234 -4.60 -16.11 5.99
C ILE A 234 -4.68 -15.85 7.50
N GLN A 235 -4.99 -16.86 8.32
CA GLN A 235 -5.00 -16.74 9.77
C GLN A 235 -3.65 -16.25 10.32
N GLY A 236 -2.54 -16.72 9.74
CA GLY A 236 -1.21 -16.23 10.08
C GLY A 236 -1.01 -14.74 9.75
N CYS A 237 -1.62 -14.23 8.68
CA CYS A 237 -1.58 -12.79 8.35
C CYS A 237 -2.34 -11.97 9.40
N PHE A 238 -3.55 -12.38 9.79
CA PHE A 238 -4.30 -11.69 10.85
C PHE A 238 -3.55 -11.68 12.17
N ARG A 239 -2.96 -12.82 12.57
CA ARG A 239 -2.22 -12.93 13.83
C ARG A 239 -0.95 -12.09 13.87
N PHE A 240 -0.19 -12.06 12.78
CA PHE A 240 1.14 -11.46 12.77
C PHE A 240 1.16 -10.09 12.08
N SER A 241 0.71 -10.01 10.83
CA SER A 241 0.78 -8.75 10.07
C SER A 241 -0.27 -7.76 10.55
N MET A 242 -1.48 -8.23 10.85
CA MET A 242 -2.57 -7.39 11.35
C MET A 242 -2.58 -7.27 12.89
N ASN A 243 -1.62 -7.90 13.59
CA ASN A 243 -1.49 -7.89 15.06
C ASN A 243 -2.81 -8.19 15.79
N GLY A 244 -3.66 -9.04 15.22
CA GLY A 244 -5.03 -9.28 15.65
C GLY A 244 -5.34 -10.74 15.94
N SER A 245 -6.63 -11.06 16.03
CA SER A 245 -7.16 -12.40 16.23
C SER A 245 -7.64 -12.96 14.89
N PRO A 246 -7.21 -14.16 14.47
CA PRO A 246 -7.58 -14.68 13.17
C PRO A 246 -9.08 -15.04 13.11
N PRO A 247 -9.75 -14.80 11.96
CA PRO A 247 -11.11 -15.28 11.75
C PRO A 247 -11.17 -16.81 11.76
N PRO A 248 -12.28 -17.41 12.24
CA PRO A 248 -12.53 -18.84 12.10
C PRO A 248 -12.49 -19.28 10.63
N VAL A 249 -12.06 -20.53 10.39
CA VAL A 249 -11.94 -21.06 9.01
C VAL A 249 -13.28 -21.08 8.27
N ASP A 250 -14.38 -21.31 8.99
CA ASP A 250 -15.74 -21.37 8.48
C ASP A 250 -16.46 -20.02 8.43
N SER A 251 -15.80 -18.94 8.89
CA SER A 251 -16.39 -17.59 8.87
C SER A 251 -16.69 -17.08 7.46
N SER A 252 -17.63 -16.16 7.35
CA SER A 252 -17.98 -15.51 6.08
C SER A 252 -16.80 -14.72 5.50
N GLU A 253 -15.99 -14.09 6.36
CA GLU A 253 -14.81 -13.33 5.98
C GLU A 253 -13.72 -14.24 5.40
N MET A 254 -13.48 -15.41 6.03
CA MET A 254 -12.50 -16.36 5.52
C MET A 254 -12.94 -16.92 4.16
N LYS A 255 -14.20 -17.34 4.05
CA LYS A 255 -14.77 -17.84 2.79
C LYS A 255 -14.66 -16.78 1.68
N ALA A 256 -15.01 -15.54 1.97
CA ALA A 256 -14.92 -14.46 1.00
C ALA A 256 -13.48 -14.21 0.52
N LEU A 257 -12.51 -14.17 1.43
CA LEU A 257 -11.08 -14.01 1.08
C LEU A 257 -10.58 -15.17 0.23
N VAL A 258 -10.88 -16.42 0.59
CA VAL A 258 -10.46 -17.61 -0.17
C VAL A 258 -11.09 -17.60 -1.56
N THR A 259 -12.39 -17.28 -1.67
CA THR A 259 -13.08 -17.16 -2.95
C THR A 259 -12.48 -16.08 -3.84
N TYR A 260 -12.13 -14.94 -3.27
CA TYR A 260 -11.45 -13.87 -3.99
C TYR A 260 -10.07 -14.32 -4.51
N PHE A 261 -9.26 -15.01 -3.69
CA PHE A 261 -7.94 -15.49 -4.09
C PHE A 261 -8.03 -16.57 -5.16
N HIS A 262 -9.03 -17.46 -5.05
CA HIS A 262 -9.35 -18.46 -6.08
C HIS A 262 -9.65 -17.78 -7.42
N TRP A 263 -10.54 -16.80 -7.40
CA TRP A 263 -10.90 -16.05 -8.60
C TRP A 263 -9.71 -15.33 -9.22
N LEU A 264 -8.85 -14.70 -8.41
CA LEU A 264 -7.60 -14.10 -8.90
C LEU A 264 -6.69 -15.11 -9.59
N ALA A 265 -6.71 -16.36 -9.18
CA ALA A 265 -5.88 -17.45 -9.70
C ALA A 265 -6.52 -18.20 -10.90
N THR A 266 -7.67 -17.74 -11.41
CA THR A 266 -8.36 -18.39 -12.52
C THR A 266 -7.42 -18.65 -13.69
N GLY A 267 -7.31 -19.92 -14.12
CA GLY A 267 -6.44 -20.34 -15.22
C GLY A 267 -5.03 -20.77 -14.81
N LEU A 268 -4.63 -20.62 -13.54
CA LEU A 268 -3.36 -21.17 -13.06
C LEU A 268 -3.55 -22.59 -12.49
N PRO A 269 -2.67 -23.52 -12.80
CA PRO A 269 -2.66 -24.85 -12.18
C PRO A 269 -2.20 -24.75 -10.71
N VAL A 270 -2.79 -25.57 -9.85
CA VAL A 270 -2.39 -25.70 -8.44
C VAL A 270 -1.05 -26.42 -8.30
N GLY A 271 -0.27 -26.10 -7.28
CA GLY A 271 1.00 -26.74 -6.96
C GLY A 271 2.22 -26.11 -7.62
N ILE A 272 2.05 -25.04 -8.39
CA ILE A 272 3.16 -24.33 -9.04
C ILE A 272 3.62 -23.11 -8.22
N THR A 273 4.80 -22.60 -8.58
CA THR A 273 5.28 -21.28 -8.15
C THR A 273 5.44 -20.40 -9.39
N PRO A 274 4.43 -19.61 -9.76
CA PRO A 274 4.47 -18.79 -10.97
C PRO A 274 5.54 -17.70 -10.88
N LYS A 275 6.03 -17.21 -12.02
CA LYS A 275 6.92 -16.05 -12.09
C LYS A 275 6.21 -14.81 -11.50
N GLY A 276 6.92 -14.04 -10.70
CA GLY A 276 6.34 -12.90 -9.97
C GLY A 276 5.68 -13.25 -8.63
N ALA A 277 5.72 -14.53 -8.22
CA ALA A 277 5.27 -14.97 -6.91
C ALA A 277 6.16 -14.41 -5.78
N GLY A 278 5.55 -14.06 -4.64
CA GLY A 278 6.27 -13.56 -3.47
C GLY A 278 6.84 -12.14 -3.66
N TYR A 279 7.80 -11.79 -2.81
CA TYR A 279 8.66 -10.62 -3.00
C TYR A 279 9.97 -11.07 -3.66
N PRO A 280 10.60 -10.22 -4.50
CA PRO A 280 11.89 -10.56 -5.10
C PRO A 280 12.94 -10.87 -4.02
N LYS A 281 13.72 -11.89 -4.26
CA LYS A 281 14.92 -12.16 -3.46
C LYS A 281 16.07 -11.33 -4.05
N LEU A 282 16.47 -10.30 -3.33
CA LEU A 282 17.64 -9.52 -3.72
C LEU A 282 18.91 -10.33 -3.50
N PRO A 283 19.95 -10.14 -4.32
CA PRO A 283 21.28 -10.64 -4.03
C PRO A 283 21.78 -10.08 -2.70
N ALA A 284 22.81 -10.73 -2.13
CA ALA A 284 23.49 -10.18 -0.96
C ALA A 284 23.98 -8.75 -1.26
N PRO A 285 23.80 -7.81 -0.32
CA PRO A 285 24.23 -6.43 -0.57
C PRO A 285 25.75 -6.34 -0.72
N ALA A 286 26.21 -5.40 -1.55
CA ALA A 286 27.63 -5.18 -1.78
C ALA A 286 28.39 -4.81 -0.49
N GLN A 287 27.71 -4.11 0.42
CA GLN A 287 28.19 -3.83 1.78
C GLN A 287 27.12 -4.31 2.77
N PRO A 288 27.49 -4.74 4.00
CA PRO A 288 26.51 -5.08 5.03
C PRO A 288 25.47 -3.97 5.17
N ALA A 289 24.19 -4.37 5.31
CA ALA A 289 23.09 -3.43 5.51
C ALA A 289 23.38 -2.53 6.72
N ASN A 290 23.18 -1.23 6.58
CA ASN A 290 23.57 -0.24 7.57
C ASN A 290 22.40 0.67 7.95
N ILE A 291 22.13 0.76 9.26
CA ILE A 291 20.99 1.52 9.81
C ILE A 291 21.15 3.02 9.54
N GLN A 292 22.36 3.58 9.65
CA GLN A 292 22.59 5.03 9.47
C GLN A 292 22.43 5.44 8.00
N ARG A 293 22.97 4.64 7.06
CA ARG A 293 22.69 4.87 5.63
C ARG A 293 21.21 4.71 5.32
N GLY A 294 20.57 3.72 5.95
CA GLY A 294 19.13 3.50 5.83
C GLY A 294 18.29 4.66 6.36
N ALA A 295 18.71 5.31 7.46
CA ALA A 295 18.07 6.50 7.98
C ALA A 295 18.10 7.66 6.96
N SER A 296 19.22 7.84 6.26
CA SER A 296 19.34 8.86 5.21
C SER A 296 18.40 8.59 4.03
N VAL A 297 18.33 7.32 3.57
CA VAL A 297 17.38 6.91 2.52
C VAL A 297 15.94 7.09 2.99
N TYR A 298 15.65 6.73 4.25
CA TYR A 298 14.31 6.91 4.82
C TYR A 298 13.87 8.37 4.81
N ALA A 299 14.72 9.27 5.29
CA ALA A 299 14.45 10.70 5.33
C ALA A 299 14.18 11.30 3.93
N SER A 300 14.92 10.85 2.90
CA SER A 300 14.75 11.37 1.54
C SER A 300 13.59 10.75 0.76
N ASP A 301 13.34 9.43 0.94
CA ASP A 301 12.49 8.66 0.02
C ASP A 301 11.26 8.02 0.69
N CYS A 302 11.11 8.11 2.01
CA CYS A 302 10.04 7.42 2.75
C CYS A 302 9.25 8.33 3.70
N ALA A 303 9.93 9.25 4.39
CA ALA A 303 9.34 10.05 5.47
C ALA A 303 8.19 10.95 4.99
N MET A 304 8.19 11.39 3.73
CA MET A 304 7.08 12.16 3.14
C MET A 304 5.73 11.44 3.32
N CYS A 305 5.71 10.13 3.13
CA CYS A 305 4.50 9.31 3.25
C CYS A 305 4.37 8.66 4.63
N HIS A 306 5.46 8.07 5.15
CA HIS A 306 5.43 7.28 6.36
C HIS A 306 5.73 8.06 7.64
N ALA A 307 5.90 9.39 7.56
CA ALA A 307 6.33 10.33 8.59
C ALA A 307 7.74 10.01 9.16
N ASP A 308 8.38 10.97 9.83
CA ASP A 308 9.71 10.79 10.39
C ASP A 308 9.75 9.75 11.51
N ASP A 309 8.65 9.62 12.24
CA ASP A 309 8.45 8.68 13.35
C ASP A 309 7.96 7.29 12.90
N GLY A 310 7.73 7.07 11.60
CA GLY A 310 7.27 5.81 11.03
C GLY A 310 5.83 5.41 11.37
N ASN A 311 5.06 6.28 11.98
CA ASN A 311 3.66 6.02 12.33
C ASN A 311 2.70 6.16 11.14
N GLY A 312 3.23 6.46 9.95
CA GLY A 312 2.43 6.74 8.78
C GLY A 312 1.70 8.07 8.86
N ARG A 313 0.69 8.25 8.04
CA ARG A 313 -0.09 9.49 8.03
C ARG A 313 -1.58 9.21 8.02
N VAL A 314 -2.30 10.00 8.80
CA VAL A 314 -3.77 9.95 8.94
C VAL A 314 -4.36 11.21 8.31
N SER A 315 -5.44 11.07 7.56
CA SER A 315 -6.26 12.19 7.10
C SER A 315 -7.72 11.90 7.45
N ASN A 316 -8.43 12.85 8.03
CA ASN A 316 -9.83 12.73 8.45
C ASN A 316 -10.14 11.42 9.21
N GLY A 317 -9.24 11.01 10.12
CA GLY A 317 -9.40 9.78 10.90
C GLY A 317 -9.11 8.48 10.14
N THR A 318 -8.73 8.55 8.87
CA THR A 318 -8.35 7.39 8.04
C THR A 318 -6.84 7.30 7.92
N GLN A 319 -6.27 6.12 8.15
CA GLN A 319 -4.86 5.85 7.89
C GLN A 319 -4.63 5.77 6.38
N VAL A 320 -4.04 6.81 5.80
CA VAL A 320 -3.73 6.88 4.35
C VAL A 320 -2.42 6.16 4.07
N PHE A 321 -1.36 6.50 4.80
CA PHE A 321 -0.09 5.79 4.68
C PHE A 321 0.15 4.93 5.92
N PRO A 322 0.48 3.64 5.74
CA PRO A 322 0.57 2.70 6.85
C PRO A 322 1.76 2.98 7.77
N PRO A 323 1.63 2.67 9.08
CA PRO A 323 2.75 2.68 10.01
C PRO A 323 3.74 1.54 9.68
N LEU A 324 5.04 1.83 9.77
CA LEU A 324 6.13 0.88 9.49
C LEU A 324 6.71 0.27 10.76
N TRP A 325 6.59 0.98 11.89
CA TRP A 325 6.97 0.52 13.23
C TRP A 325 6.05 1.15 14.28
N GLY A 326 6.32 0.93 15.55
CA GLY A 326 5.48 1.42 16.65
C GLY A 326 4.23 0.56 16.89
N PRO A 327 3.36 0.98 17.80
CA PRO A 327 2.27 0.15 18.33
C PRO A 327 1.18 -0.22 17.32
N HIS A 328 1.03 0.56 16.26
CA HIS A 328 0.01 0.37 15.23
C HIS A 328 0.51 -0.36 13.98
N SER A 329 1.76 -0.84 13.99
CA SER A 329 2.39 -1.58 12.92
C SER A 329 2.18 -3.09 13.07
N PHE A 330 2.76 -3.88 12.15
CA PHE A 330 2.83 -5.33 12.24
C PHE A 330 3.74 -5.76 13.41
N ASN A 331 3.45 -6.92 14.02
CA ASN A 331 4.23 -7.40 15.16
C ASN A 331 5.52 -8.14 14.75
N TRP A 332 6.37 -8.42 15.73
CA TRP A 332 7.64 -9.12 15.52
C TRP A 332 7.50 -10.53 14.90
N GLY A 333 6.31 -11.15 14.95
CA GLY A 333 6.05 -12.42 14.29
C GLY A 333 5.78 -12.31 12.78
N ALA A 334 5.55 -11.11 12.24
CA ALA A 334 5.27 -10.90 10.83
C ALA A 334 6.49 -11.21 9.95
N GLY A 335 6.26 -11.63 8.71
CA GLY A 335 7.36 -11.88 7.77
C GLY A 335 8.13 -10.62 7.38
N MET A 336 7.47 -9.47 7.41
CA MET A 336 8.03 -8.17 7.02
C MET A 336 9.09 -7.64 8.01
N GLN A 337 9.16 -8.17 9.24
CA GLN A 337 10.25 -7.85 10.17
C GLN A 337 11.61 -8.45 9.74
N GLY A 338 11.62 -9.36 8.78
CA GLY A 338 12.86 -9.90 8.22
C GLY A 338 13.49 -8.94 7.21
N ILE A 339 14.76 -8.55 7.45
CA ILE A 339 15.47 -7.53 6.65
C ILE A 339 15.44 -7.86 5.16
N SER A 340 15.73 -9.11 4.76
CA SER A 340 15.73 -9.50 3.34
C SER A 340 14.32 -9.47 2.72
N THR A 341 13.29 -9.79 3.50
CA THR A 341 11.90 -9.72 3.05
C THR A 341 11.48 -8.27 2.81
N ALA A 342 11.78 -7.40 3.78
CA ALA A 342 11.53 -5.96 3.68
C ALA A 342 12.31 -5.34 2.51
N ALA A 343 13.59 -5.68 2.35
CA ALA A 343 14.41 -5.18 1.24
C ALA A 343 13.82 -5.57 -0.14
N GLY A 344 13.40 -6.81 -0.31
CA GLY A 344 12.77 -7.27 -1.54
C GLY A 344 11.45 -6.55 -1.84
N PHE A 345 10.60 -6.37 -0.82
CA PHE A 345 9.37 -5.60 -0.94
C PHE A 345 9.64 -4.14 -1.31
N ILE A 346 10.53 -3.48 -0.58
CA ILE A 346 10.89 -2.06 -0.77
C ILE A 346 11.42 -1.85 -2.18
N ARG A 347 12.39 -2.65 -2.61
CA ARG A 347 13.02 -2.53 -3.94
C ARG A 347 12.00 -2.63 -5.07
N ALA A 348 11.03 -3.53 -4.94
CA ALA A 348 10.06 -3.78 -6.00
C ALA A 348 8.88 -2.78 -6.00
N ASN A 349 8.51 -2.23 -4.85
CA ASN A 349 7.23 -1.57 -4.68
C ASN A 349 7.29 -0.15 -4.13
N MET A 350 8.43 0.28 -3.57
CA MET A 350 8.59 1.59 -2.94
C MET A 350 9.68 2.43 -3.63
N PRO A 351 9.51 3.75 -3.67
CA PRO A 351 8.33 4.52 -3.28
C PRO A 351 7.08 4.09 -4.04
N PHE A 352 5.91 4.15 -3.37
CA PHE A 352 4.64 3.69 -3.94
C PHE A 352 4.32 4.43 -5.25
N GLY A 353 4.01 3.67 -6.31
CA GLY A 353 3.84 4.20 -7.67
C GLY A 353 5.16 4.37 -8.44
N ALA A 354 6.32 4.40 -7.76
CA ALA A 354 7.65 4.55 -8.36
C ALA A 354 8.61 3.44 -7.92
N GLY A 355 8.12 2.22 -7.83
CA GLY A 355 8.93 1.04 -7.46
C GLY A 355 10.12 0.84 -8.40
N ALA A 356 11.14 0.14 -7.89
CA ALA A 356 12.40 -0.14 -8.59
C ALA A 356 13.33 1.09 -8.84
N THR A 357 13.06 2.24 -8.24
CA THR A 357 13.93 3.42 -8.34
C THR A 357 15.13 3.39 -7.38
N LEU A 358 14.98 2.80 -6.19
CA LEU A 358 16.08 2.61 -5.25
C LEU A 358 17.10 1.60 -5.79
N THR A 359 18.38 1.76 -5.49
CA THR A 359 19.37 0.70 -5.70
C THR A 359 19.16 -0.47 -4.75
N GLU A 360 19.71 -1.64 -5.04
CA GLU A 360 19.62 -2.80 -4.13
C GLU A 360 20.23 -2.49 -2.77
N GLN A 361 21.41 -1.80 -2.73
CA GLN A 361 22.04 -1.41 -1.47
C GLN A 361 21.15 -0.46 -0.66
N GLN A 362 20.53 0.55 -1.28
CA GLN A 362 19.58 1.43 -0.60
C GLN A 362 18.39 0.66 -0.04
N ALA A 363 17.85 -0.31 -0.79
CA ALA A 363 16.75 -1.14 -0.31
C ALA A 363 17.14 -2.00 0.90
N TRP A 364 18.36 -2.56 0.93
CA TRP A 364 18.88 -3.26 2.09
C TRP A 364 19.10 -2.34 3.29
N ASP A 365 19.69 -1.17 3.08
CA ASP A 365 19.99 -0.22 4.14
C ASP A 365 18.70 0.33 4.78
N VAL A 366 17.73 0.76 3.96
CA VAL A 366 16.46 1.28 4.51
C VAL A 366 15.61 0.17 5.12
N ALA A 367 15.67 -1.07 4.62
CA ALA A 367 15.04 -2.21 5.28
C ALA A 367 15.64 -2.43 6.67
N ALA A 368 16.97 -2.39 6.82
CA ALA A 368 17.63 -2.47 8.11
C ALA A 368 17.19 -1.35 9.05
N TYR A 369 17.08 -0.11 8.56
CA TYR A 369 16.57 1.02 9.35
C TYR A 369 15.13 0.79 9.81
N VAL A 370 14.20 0.46 8.92
CA VAL A 370 12.78 0.25 9.25
C VAL A 370 12.58 -0.86 10.28
N VAL A 371 13.32 -1.98 10.15
CA VAL A 371 13.16 -3.12 11.06
C VAL A 371 14.00 -3.01 12.34
N SER A 372 14.82 -1.97 12.48
CA SER A 372 15.57 -1.67 13.72
C SER A 372 14.74 -0.93 14.77
N HIS A 373 13.47 -0.69 14.52
CA HIS A 373 12.55 -0.01 15.44
C HIS A 373 11.62 -0.99 16.16
N GLU A 374 11.15 -0.59 17.35
CA GLU A 374 10.24 -1.39 18.15
C GLU A 374 8.85 -1.48 17.48
N ARG A 375 8.18 -2.59 17.75
CA ARG A 375 6.86 -2.94 17.25
C ARG A 375 6.14 -3.89 18.20
N PRO A 376 4.85 -4.19 18.04
CA PRO A 376 4.13 -5.09 18.93
C PRO A 376 4.85 -6.44 19.08
N GLN A 377 4.77 -7.01 20.28
CA GLN A 377 5.43 -8.27 20.64
C GLN A 377 4.99 -9.42 19.73
N ASP A 378 5.91 -10.37 19.48
CA ASP A 378 5.56 -11.62 18.82
C ASP A 378 4.51 -12.39 19.65
N PRO A 379 3.34 -12.72 19.11
CA PRO A 379 2.33 -13.52 19.83
C PRO A 379 2.82 -14.91 20.29
N ARG A 380 3.99 -15.33 19.83
CA ARG A 380 4.65 -16.58 20.25
C ARG A 380 5.71 -16.36 21.33
N PHE A 381 5.71 -15.19 21.96
CA PHE A 381 6.65 -14.85 23.03
C PHE A 381 6.64 -15.92 24.13
N THR A 382 7.83 -16.41 24.48
CA THR A 382 8.00 -17.56 25.39
C THR A 382 8.30 -17.14 26.85
N GLY A 383 8.06 -15.85 27.20
CA GLY A 383 8.43 -15.29 28.49
C GLY A 383 9.87 -14.77 28.56
N SER A 384 10.70 -15.05 27.57
CA SER A 384 12.08 -14.56 27.46
C SER A 384 12.36 -14.09 26.03
N VAL A 385 12.96 -12.90 25.90
CA VAL A 385 13.40 -12.35 24.61
C VAL A 385 14.44 -13.26 23.97
N GLU A 386 15.42 -13.73 24.76
CA GLU A 386 16.48 -14.61 24.27
C GLU A 386 15.92 -15.95 23.75
N ALA A 387 15.05 -16.61 24.52
CA ALA A 387 14.44 -17.87 24.11
C ALA A 387 13.55 -17.69 22.88
N THR A 388 12.78 -16.61 22.80
CA THR A 388 11.95 -16.27 21.64
C THR A 388 12.81 -15.99 20.41
N ARG A 389 13.90 -15.22 20.57
CA ARG A 389 14.89 -14.97 19.51
C ARG A 389 15.46 -16.27 18.96
N LYS A 390 15.98 -17.12 19.84
CA LYS A 390 16.57 -18.42 19.44
C LYS A 390 15.58 -19.26 18.65
N LYS A 391 14.32 -19.28 19.06
CA LYS A 391 13.30 -20.14 18.46
C LYS A 391 12.71 -19.57 17.14
N PHE A 392 12.54 -18.25 17.03
CA PHE A 392 11.76 -17.66 15.94
C PHE A 392 12.48 -16.55 15.15
N HIS A 393 13.59 -15.99 15.69
CA HIS A 393 14.24 -14.80 15.13
C HIS A 393 15.78 -14.94 15.05
N ALA A 394 16.29 -16.17 14.98
CA ALA A 394 17.72 -16.43 14.99
C ALA A 394 18.49 -15.76 13.84
N HIS A 395 17.82 -15.53 12.72
CA HIS A 395 18.43 -14.97 11.51
C HIS A 395 17.56 -13.87 10.91
N ASN A 396 18.20 -12.93 10.20
CA ASN A 396 17.54 -11.92 9.39
C ASN A 396 16.56 -11.03 10.17
N SER A 397 16.86 -10.75 11.45
CA SER A 397 16.01 -9.99 12.37
C SER A 397 16.83 -9.26 13.42
N TYR A 398 16.36 -8.11 13.85
CA TYR A 398 16.93 -7.40 15.00
C TYR A 398 16.22 -7.71 16.33
N TYR A 399 15.21 -8.55 16.35
CA TYR A 399 14.56 -9.00 17.58
C TYR A 399 15.59 -9.54 18.58
N GLY A 400 15.57 -9.07 19.82
CA GLY A 400 16.51 -9.47 20.87
C GLY A 400 17.93 -8.93 20.68
N GLN A 401 18.11 -7.90 19.87
CA GLN A 401 19.37 -7.15 19.78
C GLN A 401 19.22 -5.77 20.43
N VAL A 402 20.31 -5.23 20.94
CA VAL A 402 20.35 -3.88 21.48
C VAL A 402 20.69 -2.92 20.34
N ILE A 403 19.76 -2.03 20.01
CA ILE A 403 19.94 -0.99 19.01
C ILE A 403 19.72 0.36 19.68
N ASN A 404 20.69 1.26 19.57
CA ASN A 404 20.65 2.58 20.23
C ASN A 404 20.32 2.52 21.74
N GLY A 405 20.87 1.52 22.44
CA GLY A 405 20.65 1.32 23.86
C GLY A 405 19.32 0.65 24.25
N HIS A 406 18.46 0.33 23.27
CA HIS A 406 17.17 -0.32 23.49
C HIS A 406 17.21 -1.80 23.06
N LEU A 407 16.77 -2.71 23.95
CA LEU A 407 16.62 -4.14 23.64
C LEU A 407 15.30 -4.34 22.88
N LEU A 408 15.39 -4.65 21.59
CA LEU A 408 14.23 -4.84 20.73
C LEU A 408 13.46 -6.13 21.08
N GLY A 409 12.12 -6.02 21.08
CA GLY A 409 11.23 -7.12 21.46
C GLY A 409 11.14 -7.32 22.98
N ALA A 410 11.67 -6.42 23.79
CA ALA A 410 11.39 -6.41 25.22
C ALA A 410 9.90 -6.08 25.44
N PRO A 411 9.21 -6.78 26.39
CA PRO A 411 7.86 -6.38 26.76
C PRO A 411 7.87 -4.90 27.19
N SER A 412 7.05 -4.08 26.56
CA SER A 412 6.82 -2.72 27.06
C SER A 412 6.28 -2.81 28.48
N LYS A 413 6.90 -2.07 29.42
CA LYS A 413 6.29 -1.91 30.75
C LYS A 413 4.87 -1.38 30.54
N PRO A 414 3.87 -1.90 31.27
CA PRO A 414 2.56 -1.25 31.28
C PRO A 414 2.80 0.23 31.58
N HIS A 415 2.24 1.11 30.78
CA HIS A 415 2.22 2.52 31.14
C HIS A 415 1.47 2.63 32.47
N GLU A 416 2.20 3.00 33.53
CA GLU A 416 1.60 3.41 34.80
C GLU A 416 0.72 4.64 34.64
#